data_928a0cfb4f79b9c34fbe09e89f1130fc
#
_entry.id   928a0cfb4f79b9c34fbe09e89f1130fc
#
_cell.length_a   1.000
_cell.length_b   1.000
_cell.length_c   1.000
_cell.angle_alpha   90.00
_cell.angle_beta   90.00
_cell.angle_gamma   90.00
#
_symmetry.space_group_name_H-M   'P 1'
#
loop_
_entity.id
_entity.type
_entity.pdbx_description
1 polymer ?
#
loop_
_entity_poly.entity_id
_entity_poly.type
_entity_poly.pdbx_seq_one_letter_code
_entity_poly.pdbx_strand_id
1 'polypeptide(L)'
;EARERIDAIRDQLPDDFQRYFVRRWSTGDQEAISLRLTSADDLTARGELIDRSLKRRLERLPGVARVEVEGVPVQEVQVAIDPDRLTANGVGLNELVGRLQSANFSISAGQITDDGQRLRIQPKGELVDLQQLRDMPINARGVRLGDIADVELQAQRMNYVRQIDGRPSVGVDIYKERAANLV
;
A
#
# COMPACT_ATOMS: atom_id res chain seq x y z
N GLU A 1 -25.14 -3.76 -6.86
CA GLU A 1 -26.22 -4.78 -6.90
C GLU A 1 -25.94 -5.99 -5.98
N ALA A 2 -24.85 -6.81 -6.16
CA ALA A 2 -24.61 -7.97 -5.27
C ALA A 2 -24.42 -7.55 -3.81
N ARG A 3 -23.63 -6.52 -3.56
CA ARG A 3 -23.40 -5.98 -2.21
C ARG A 3 -24.69 -5.45 -1.59
N GLU A 4 -25.47 -4.68 -2.32
CA GLU A 4 -26.77 -4.15 -1.89
C GLU A 4 -27.75 -5.27 -1.52
N ARG A 5 -27.77 -6.37 -2.28
CA ARG A 5 -28.61 -7.54 -1.96
C ARG A 5 -28.17 -8.26 -0.67
N ILE A 6 -26.86 -8.39 -0.44
CA ILE A 6 -26.34 -8.98 0.78
C ILE A 6 -26.66 -8.08 1.97
N ASP A 7 -26.49 -6.76 1.83
CA ASP A 7 -26.80 -5.80 2.88
C ASP A 7 -28.30 -5.78 3.22
N ALA A 8 -29.18 -5.98 2.21
CA ALA A 8 -30.63 -6.02 2.40
C ALA A 8 -31.11 -7.25 3.20
N ILE A 9 -30.35 -8.33 3.23
CA ILE A 9 -30.68 -9.55 3.99
C ILE A 9 -29.82 -9.72 5.25
N ARG A 10 -29.08 -8.67 5.64
CA ARG A 10 -28.11 -8.75 6.75
C ARG A 10 -28.75 -9.22 8.06
N ASP A 11 -29.97 -8.78 8.34
CA ASP A 11 -30.72 -9.16 9.54
C ASP A 11 -31.23 -10.60 9.51
N GLN A 12 -31.13 -11.29 8.37
CA GLN A 12 -31.49 -12.68 8.19
C GLN A 12 -30.29 -13.62 8.21
N LEU A 13 -29.06 -13.06 8.30
CA LEU A 13 -27.84 -13.83 8.39
C LEU A 13 -27.58 -14.25 9.85
N PRO A 14 -26.87 -15.36 10.08
CA PRO A 14 -26.51 -15.80 11.43
C PRO A 14 -25.76 -14.74 12.23
N ASP A 15 -25.95 -14.69 13.54
CA ASP A 15 -25.35 -13.68 14.44
C ASP A 15 -23.81 -13.69 14.45
N ASP A 16 -23.20 -14.80 14.08
CA ASP A 16 -21.75 -14.95 13.94
C ASP A 16 -21.19 -14.43 12.61
N PHE A 17 -22.07 -13.95 11.70
CA PHE A 17 -21.67 -13.37 10.43
C PHE A 17 -21.06 -11.97 10.61
N GLN A 18 -19.72 -11.89 10.64
CA GLN A 18 -19.01 -10.66 10.94
C GLN A 18 -18.66 -9.84 9.69
N ARG A 19 -18.19 -10.48 8.62
CA ARG A 19 -17.70 -9.83 7.41
C ARG A 19 -17.93 -10.66 6.15
N TYR A 20 -18.16 -9.97 5.03
CA TYR A 20 -18.11 -10.56 3.71
C TYR A 20 -17.27 -9.72 2.75
N PHE A 21 -16.73 -10.37 1.73
CA PHE A 21 -15.99 -9.72 0.67
C PHE A 21 -16.63 -10.05 -0.68
N VAL A 22 -16.99 -9.01 -1.43
CA VAL A 22 -17.43 -9.18 -2.81
C VAL A 22 -16.23 -8.87 -3.71
N ARG A 23 -15.70 -9.90 -4.35
CA ARG A 23 -14.67 -9.76 -5.39
C ARG A 23 -15.31 -9.86 -6.76
N ARG A 24 -15.03 -8.90 -7.60
CA ARG A 24 -15.29 -9.01 -9.03
C ARG A 24 -14.02 -9.51 -9.69
N TRP A 25 -14.11 -10.62 -10.37
CA TRP A 25 -13.02 -11.15 -11.15
C TRP A 25 -13.32 -11.01 -12.65
N SER A 26 -12.33 -10.68 -13.44
CA SER A 26 -12.42 -10.63 -14.90
C SER A 26 -11.16 -11.23 -15.53
N THR A 27 -11.24 -11.64 -16.77
CA THR A 27 -10.08 -12.15 -17.53
C THR A 27 -8.98 -11.10 -17.72
N GLY A 28 -9.30 -9.81 -17.55
CA GLY A 28 -8.32 -8.73 -17.53
C GLY A 28 -7.53 -8.62 -16.22
N ASP A 29 -7.91 -9.39 -15.20
CA ASP A 29 -7.21 -9.46 -13.92
C ASP A 29 -6.13 -10.57 -13.91
N GLN A 30 -5.97 -11.32 -15.01
CA GLN A 30 -4.88 -12.27 -15.20
C GLN A 30 -3.67 -11.57 -15.81
N GLU A 31 -2.50 -11.94 -15.34
CA GLU A 31 -1.25 -11.54 -15.97
C GLU A 31 -1.16 -12.12 -17.39
N ALA A 32 -0.81 -11.27 -18.33
CA ALA A 32 -0.53 -11.67 -19.70
C ALA A 32 0.86 -12.31 -19.84
N ILE A 33 1.81 -11.80 -19.07
CA ILE A 33 3.19 -12.28 -19.01
C ILE A 33 3.65 -12.25 -17.57
N SER A 34 4.21 -13.36 -17.10
CA SER A 34 4.83 -13.47 -15.79
C SER A 34 6.30 -13.81 -15.95
N LEU A 35 7.16 -12.92 -15.49
CA LEU A 35 8.61 -13.04 -15.58
C LEU A 35 9.22 -13.28 -14.20
N ARG A 36 10.33 -13.96 -14.18
CA ARG A 36 11.15 -14.12 -12.98
C ARG A 36 12.58 -13.71 -13.29
N LEU A 37 13.07 -12.74 -12.54
CA LEU A 37 14.40 -12.14 -12.71
C LEU A 37 15.30 -12.60 -11.60
N THR A 38 16.49 -13.05 -11.97
CA THR A 38 17.58 -13.35 -11.02
C THR A 38 18.88 -12.72 -11.52
N SER A 39 19.78 -12.45 -10.59
CA SER A 39 21.09 -11.89 -10.88
C SER A 39 22.13 -12.49 -9.94
N ALA A 40 23.42 -12.28 -10.24
CA ALA A 40 24.49 -12.58 -9.30
C ALA A 40 24.38 -11.71 -8.03
N ASP A 41 23.91 -10.46 -8.20
CA ASP A 41 23.59 -9.56 -7.10
C ASP A 41 22.18 -9.80 -6.61
N ASP A 42 21.91 -9.50 -5.34
CA ASP A 42 20.58 -9.59 -4.77
C ASP A 42 19.68 -8.46 -5.33
N LEU A 43 18.79 -8.83 -6.24
CA LEU A 43 17.82 -7.92 -6.84
C LEU A 43 16.74 -7.45 -5.85
N THR A 44 16.49 -8.20 -4.78
CA THR A 44 15.46 -7.83 -3.81
C THR A 44 15.81 -6.54 -3.08
N ALA A 45 17.11 -6.25 -2.91
CA ALA A 45 17.60 -5.00 -2.33
C ALA A 45 17.60 -3.81 -3.32
N ARG A 46 17.26 -4.04 -4.59
CA ARG A 46 17.37 -3.03 -5.68
C ARG A 46 16.02 -2.59 -6.24
N GLY A 47 15.00 -2.48 -5.38
CA GLY A 47 13.63 -2.15 -5.78
C GLY A 47 13.51 -0.88 -6.62
N GLU A 48 14.16 0.20 -6.22
CA GLU A 48 14.16 1.46 -6.99
C GLU A 48 14.75 1.32 -8.40
N LEU A 49 15.81 0.53 -8.54
CA LEU A 49 16.41 0.26 -9.83
C LEU A 49 15.43 -0.47 -10.74
N ILE A 50 14.76 -1.51 -10.20
CA ILE A 50 13.77 -2.29 -10.93
C ILE A 50 12.57 -1.42 -11.31
N ASP A 51 12.08 -0.58 -10.40
CA ASP A 51 10.98 0.34 -10.68
C ASP A 51 11.32 1.28 -11.83
N ARG A 52 12.45 1.97 -11.74
CA ARG A 52 12.87 2.97 -12.75
C ARG A 52 13.28 2.34 -14.09
N SER A 53 14.05 1.26 -14.03
CA SER A 53 14.69 0.71 -15.25
C SER A 53 13.81 -0.29 -15.98
N LEU A 54 12.88 -0.94 -15.30
CA LEU A 54 12.04 -1.99 -15.86
C LEU A 54 10.55 -1.64 -15.79
N LYS A 55 9.97 -1.52 -14.59
CA LYS A 55 8.54 -1.32 -14.40
C LYS A 55 8.03 -0.12 -15.19
N ARG A 56 8.57 1.07 -14.97
CA ARG A 56 8.12 2.29 -15.65
C ARG A 56 8.31 2.27 -17.17
N ARG A 57 9.27 1.49 -17.67
CA ARG A 57 9.47 1.33 -19.11
C ARG A 57 8.42 0.42 -19.70
N LEU A 58 8.11 -0.69 -19.04
CA LEU A 58 7.06 -1.63 -19.45
C LEU A 58 5.69 -0.98 -19.41
N GLU A 59 5.38 -0.20 -18.38
CA GLU A 59 4.10 0.52 -18.24
C GLU A 59 3.85 1.57 -19.35
N ARG A 60 4.90 2.00 -20.04
CA ARG A 60 4.77 2.94 -21.18
C ARG A 60 4.50 2.24 -22.51
N LEU A 61 4.58 0.93 -22.57
CA LEU A 61 4.32 0.19 -23.80
C LEU A 61 2.81 0.18 -24.11
N PRO A 62 2.43 0.38 -25.38
CA PRO A 62 1.04 0.28 -25.78
C PRO A 62 0.47 -1.10 -25.43
N GLY A 63 -0.74 -1.13 -24.89
CA GLY A 63 -1.42 -2.37 -24.51
C GLY A 63 -1.06 -2.92 -23.14
N VAL A 64 -0.13 -2.30 -22.40
CA VAL A 64 0.17 -2.63 -21.01
C VAL A 64 -0.70 -1.79 -20.08
N ALA A 65 -1.54 -2.44 -19.28
CA ALA A 65 -2.40 -1.75 -18.31
C ALA A 65 -1.66 -1.43 -17.01
N ARG A 66 -0.83 -2.36 -16.54
CA ARG A 66 -0.03 -2.22 -15.32
C ARG A 66 1.07 -3.26 -15.27
N VAL A 67 2.08 -2.98 -14.48
CA VAL A 67 3.17 -3.92 -14.15
C VAL A 67 3.29 -4.03 -12.65
N GLU A 68 3.23 -5.24 -12.12
CA GLU A 68 3.44 -5.54 -10.71
C GLU A 68 4.82 -6.15 -10.51
N VAL A 69 5.52 -5.67 -9.49
CA VAL A 69 6.84 -6.19 -9.09
C VAL A 69 6.69 -6.83 -7.74
N GLU A 70 7.08 -8.09 -7.65
CA GLU A 70 6.95 -8.90 -6.45
C GLU A 70 8.31 -9.44 -6.00
N GLY A 71 8.44 -9.68 -4.69
CA GLY A 71 9.70 -10.16 -4.12
C GLY A 71 10.71 -9.05 -3.83
N VAL A 72 10.28 -7.79 -3.94
CA VAL A 72 11.04 -6.62 -3.50
C VAL A 72 10.37 -6.04 -2.27
N PRO A 73 11.07 -5.90 -1.14
CA PRO A 73 10.49 -5.26 0.04
C PRO A 73 10.15 -3.80 -0.25
N VAL A 74 8.92 -3.43 0.04
CA VAL A 74 8.50 -2.03 0.00
C VAL A 74 9.03 -1.33 1.24
N GLN A 75 9.48 -0.09 1.11
CA GLN A 75 9.84 0.72 2.27
C GLN A 75 8.55 1.16 2.98
N GLU A 76 8.50 0.95 4.28
CA GLU A 76 7.38 1.36 5.13
C GLU A 76 7.88 2.16 6.34
N VAL A 77 7.04 3.06 6.83
CA VAL A 77 7.32 3.76 8.08
C VAL A 77 6.77 2.91 9.23
N GLN A 78 7.67 2.38 10.04
CA GLN A 78 7.30 1.71 11.27
C GLN A 78 7.19 2.72 12.41
N VAL A 79 6.07 2.66 13.13
CA VAL A 79 5.83 3.39 14.37
C VAL A 79 5.77 2.38 15.51
N ALA A 80 6.88 2.22 16.22
CA ALA A 80 6.98 1.33 17.38
C ALA A 80 6.56 2.08 18.64
N ILE A 81 5.35 1.80 19.11
CA ILE A 81 4.78 2.46 20.31
C ILE A 81 5.43 1.87 21.56
N ASP A 82 5.89 2.75 22.45
CA ASP A 82 6.40 2.39 23.77
C ASP A 82 5.27 2.53 24.80
N PRO A 83 4.80 1.43 25.42
CA PRO A 83 3.68 1.45 26.37
C PRO A 83 3.96 2.29 27.62
N ASP A 84 5.21 2.31 28.09
CA ASP A 84 5.58 3.05 29.28
C ASP A 84 5.60 4.56 29.01
N ARG A 85 6.18 4.97 27.88
CA ARG A 85 6.12 6.35 27.41
C ARG A 85 4.68 6.81 27.12
N LEU A 86 3.84 5.95 26.54
CA LEU A 86 2.43 6.24 26.30
C LEU A 86 1.69 6.55 27.61
N THR A 87 1.87 5.67 28.60
CA THR A 87 1.25 5.80 29.93
C THR A 87 1.76 7.04 30.67
N ALA A 88 3.08 7.27 30.68
CA ALA A 88 3.69 8.42 31.32
C ALA A 88 3.20 9.75 30.77
N ASN A 89 2.92 9.81 29.47
CA ASN A 89 2.37 10.99 28.80
C ASN A 89 0.82 11.05 28.86
N GLY A 90 0.16 10.06 29.47
CA GLY A 90 -1.29 10.01 29.64
C GLY A 90 -2.04 10.01 28.30
N VAL A 91 -1.50 9.31 27.28
CA VAL A 91 -2.10 9.16 25.97
C VAL A 91 -2.78 7.80 25.86
N GLY A 92 -4.03 7.78 25.46
CA GLY A 92 -4.76 6.54 25.19
C GLY A 92 -4.40 5.94 23.81
N LEU A 93 -4.30 4.62 23.73
CA LEU A 93 -3.99 3.94 22.44
C LEU A 93 -5.02 4.28 21.36
N ASN A 94 -6.30 4.33 21.71
CA ASN A 94 -7.37 4.67 20.76
C ASN A 94 -7.26 6.12 20.26
N GLU A 95 -6.85 7.05 21.14
CA GLU A 95 -6.58 8.45 20.77
C GLU A 95 -5.44 8.53 19.75
N LEU A 96 -4.34 7.81 20.00
CA LEU A 96 -3.21 7.72 19.09
C LEU A 96 -3.63 7.14 17.72
N VAL A 97 -4.33 6.01 17.71
CA VAL A 97 -4.80 5.36 16.47
C VAL A 97 -5.72 6.31 15.69
N GLY A 98 -6.67 6.95 16.36
CA GLY A 98 -7.56 7.92 15.73
C GLY A 98 -6.80 9.11 15.13
N ARG A 99 -5.77 9.59 15.82
CA ARG A 99 -4.93 10.69 15.34
C ARG A 99 -4.09 10.30 14.12
N LEU A 100 -3.47 9.11 14.15
CA LEU A 100 -2.72 8.58 13.02
C LEU A 100 -3.63 8.37 11.79
N GLN A 101 -4.82 7.83 11.97
CA GLN A 101 -5.80 7.66 10.91
C GLN A 101 -6.24 9.00 10.32
N SER A 102 -6.49 10.00 11.16
CA SER A 102 -6.90 11.34 10.69
C SER A 102 -5.77 12.05 9.93
N ALA A 103 -4.52 11.85 10.32
CA ALA A 103 -3.35 12.38 9.63
C ALA A 103 -3.17 11.76 8.23
N ASN A 104 -3.42 10.46 8.09
CA ASN A 104 -3.43 9.78 6.79
C ASN A 104 -4.59 10.25 5.88
N PHE A 105 -5.73 10.62 6.43
CA PHE A 105 -6.84 11.19 5.66
C PHE A 105 -6.54 12.60 5.11
N SER A 106 -5.69 13.37 5.74
CA SER A 106 -5.24 14.67 5.22
C SER A 106 -4.40 14.55 3.93
N ILE A 107 -3.86 13.36 3.63
CA ILE A 107 -3.12 13.06 2.40
C ILE A 107 -4.06 12.55 1.28
N SER A 108 -5.30 12.18 1.60
CA SER A 108 -6.34 11.91 0.62
C SER A 108 -6.90 13.26 0.14
N ALA A 109 -6.14 13.94 -0.72
CA ALA A 109 -6.61 15.12 -1.39
C ALA A 109 -7.89 14.80 -2.18
N GLY A 110 -8.97 15.51 -1.88
CA GLY A 110 -10.30 15.32 -2.46
C GLY A 110 -10.29 15.37 -4.00
N GLN A 111 -11.42 15.04 -4.58
CA GLN A 111 -11.66 15.23 -6.01
C GLN A 111 -11.86 16.73 -6.28
N ILE A 112 -11.07 17.29 -7.17
CA ILE A 112 -11.33 18.64 -7.73
C ILE A 112 -12.08 18.43 -9.04
N THR A 113 -13.22 19.08 -9.18
CA THR A 113 -13.95 19.15 -10.45
C THR A 113 -13.56 20.47 -11.11
N ASP A 114 -12.80 20.39 -12.18
CA ASP A 114 -12.47 21.54 -13.02
C ASP A 114 -13.03 21.29 -14.41
N ASP A 115 -13.80 22.24 -14.91
CA ASP A 115 -14.42 22.24 -16.24
C ASP A 115 -15.12 20.93 -16.66
N GLY A 116 -15.83 20.28 -15.70
CA GLY A 116 -16.60 19.06 -15.94
C GLY A 116 -15.78 17.77 -15.96
N GLN A 117 -14.47 17.84 -15.83
CA GLN A 117 -13.59 16.68 -15.68
C GLN A 117 -13.28 16.40 -14.20
N ARG A 118 -13.51 15.16 -13.78
CA ARG A 118 -13.12 14.69 -12.43
C ARG A 118 -11.65 14.31 -12.42
N LEU A 119 -10.82 15.21 -11.95
CA LEU A 119 -9.41 14.94 -11.71
C LEU A 119 -9.26 14.28 -10.33
N ARG A 120 -8.83 13.02 -10.33
CA ARG A 120 -8.42 12.33 -9.11
C ARG A 120 -6.97 12.71 -8.84
N ILE A 121 -6.76 13.59 -7.88
CA ILE A 121 -5.40 13.89 -7.39
C ILE A 121 -5.01 12.75 -6.47
N GLN A 122 -4.15 11.86 -6.96
CA GLN A 122 -3.38 10.97 -6.10
C GLN A 122 -2.07 11.69 -5.77
N PRO A 123 -1.82 12.05 -4.50
CA PRO A 123 -0.49 12.47 -4.13
C PRO A 123 0.44 11.27 -4.41
N LYS A 124 1.36 11.42 -5.36
CA LYS A 124 2.52 10.52 -5.44
C LYS A 124 3.22 10.66 -4.12
N GLY A 125 3.41 9.51 -3.43
CA GLY A 125 4.05 9.46 -2.14
C GLY A 125 5.32 10.28 -2.12
N GLU A 126 5.20 11.52 -1.69
CA GLU A 126 6.33 12.28 -1.22
C GLU A 126 6.83 11.53 -0.01
N LEU A 127 8.13 11.38 0.07
CA LEU A 127 8.85 10.92 1.25
C LEU A 127 8.23 11.66 2.44
N VAL A 128 7.44 10.95 3.23
CA VAL A 128 6.97 11.52 4.50
C VAL A 128 8.24 11.85 5.25
N ASP A 129 8.47 13.12 5.49
CA ASP A 129 9.59 13.55 6.31
C ASP A 129 9.40 12.91 7.69
N LEU A 130 10.25 11.93 8.01
CA LEU A 130 10.19 11.21 9.28
C LEU A 130 10.24 12.17 10.47
N GLN A 131 10.88 13.31 10.29
CA GLN A 131 10.94 14.32 11.33
C GLN A 131 9.58 15.00 11.54
N GLN A 132 8.88 15.33 10.44
CA GLN A 132 7.51 15.86 10.53
C GLN A 132 6.56 14.86 11.20
N LEU A 133 6.74 13.58 10.93
CA LEU A 133 5.94 12.55 11.57
C LEU A 133 6.26 12.42 13.06
N ARG A 134 7.53 12.47 13.46
CA ARG A 134 7.93 12.48 14.87
C ARG A 134 7.39 13.71 15.62
N ASP A 135 7.39 14.86 14.96
CA ASP A 135 6.92 16.13 15.51
C ASP A 135 5.40 16.28 15.50
N MET A 136 4.67 15.31 14.94
CA MET A 136 3.21 15.36 14.86
C MET A 136 2.58 15.40 16.25
N PRO A 137 1.74 16.42 16.57
CA PRO A 137 1.06 16.50 17.86
C PRO A 137 -0.05 15.45 17.95
N ILE A 138 -0.04 14.68 19.03
CA ILE A 138 -1.02 13.63 19.32
C ILE A 138 -2.23 14.20 20.04
N ASN A 139 -2.00 15.12 21.00
CA ASN A 139 -3.07 15.72 21.79
C ASN A 139 -2.88 17.22 21.99
N ALA A 140 -3.90 17.87 22.60
CA ALA A 140 -3.89 19.30 22.89
C ALA A 140 -2.83 19.70 23.95
N ARG A 141 -2.26 18.75 24.69
CA ARG A 141 -1.20 19.00 25.68
C ARG A 141 0.19 19.13 25.03
N GLY A 142 0.28 18.96 23.71
CA GLY A 142 1.51 19.13 22.96
C GLY A 142 2.42 17.89 22.94
N VAL A 143 1.93 16.73 23.39
CA VAL A 143 2.65 15.45 23.29
C VAL A 143 2.79 15.10 21.82
N ARG A 144 4.02 14.81 21.37
CA ARG A 144 4.33 14.47 19.98
C ARG A 144 4.45 12.96 19.80
N LEU A 145 4.34 12.49 18.57
CA LEU A 145 4.50 11.07 18.27
C LEU A 145 5.86 10.54 18.71
N GLY A 146 6.95 11.27 18.49
CA GLY A 146 8.30 10.90 18.92
C GLY A 146 8.50 10.81 20.42
N ASP A 147 7.62 11.43 21.25
CA ASP A 147 7.69 11.32 22.69
C ASP A 147 7.20 9.96 23.20
N ILE A 148 6.35 9.27 22.40
CA ILE A 148 5.65 8.03 22.78
C ILE A 148 5.96 6.84 21.88
N ALA A 149 6.65 7.05 20.76
CA ALA A 149 6.98 6.01 19.79
C ALA A 149 8.32 6.29 19.10
N ASP A 150 8.97 5.21 18.67
CA ASP A 150 10.10 5.28 17.76
C ASP A 150 9.59 5.19 16.33
N VAL A 151 10.02 6.12 15.46
CA VAL A 151 9.57 6.24 14.08
C VAL A 151 10.76 6.02 13.15
N GLU A 152 10.71 4.97 12.36
CA GLU A 152 11.81 4.56 11.49
C GLU A 152 11.29 4.13 10.11
N LEU A 153 12.11 4.37 9.09
CA LEU A 153 11.88 3.81 7.75
C LEU A 153 12.58 2.46 7.67
N GLN A 154 11.84 1.41 7.37
CA GLN A 154 12.41 0.08 7.22
C GLN A 154 11.78 -0.67 6.05
N ALA A 155 12.48 -1.72 5.61
CA ALA A 155 11.93 -2.62 4.63
C ALA A 155 10.81 -3.48 5.23
N GLN A 156 9.67 -3.52 4.56
CA GLN A 156 8.55 -4.36 4.95
C GLN A 156 8.98 -5.83 5.07
N ARG A 157 8.57 -6.50 6.13
CA ARG A 157 8.79 -7.94 6.27
C ARG A 157 7.98 -8.70 5.23
N MET A 158 8.68 -9.43 4.37
CA MET A 158 8.02 -10.33 3.44
C MET A 158 7.73 -11.68 4.11
N ASN A 159 6.52 -12.20 3.90
CA ASN A 159 6.09 -13.51 4.43
C ASN A 159 6.46 -14.66 3.49
N TYR A 160 7.11 -14.37 2.37
CA TYR A 160 7.50 -15.34 1.36
C TYR A 160 8.85 -14.98 0.74
N VAL A 161 9.51 -15.98 0.22
CA VAL A 161 10.76 -15.83 -0.55
C VAL A 161 10.53 -16.41 -1.94
N ARG A 162 10.94 -15.68 -2.96
CA ARG A 162 10.95 -16.18 -4.35
C ARG A 162 12.37 -16.55 -4.73
N GLN A 163 12.52 -17.75 -5.30
CA GLN A 163 13.82 -18.25 -5.71
C GLN A 163 13.72 -18.95 -7.06
N ILE A 164 14.79 -18.88 -7.83
CA ILE A 164 15.06 -19.71 -9.00
C ILE A 164 16.43 -20.34 -8.80
N ASP A 165 16.50 -21.65 -8.87
CA ASP A 165 17.76 -22.43 -8.67
C ASP A 165 18.51 -22.04 -7.39
N GLY A 166 17.76 -21.84 -6.30
CA GLY A 166 18.29 -21.45 -4.99
C GLY A 166 18.77 -20.00 -4.88
N ARG A 167 18.56 -19.16 -5.91
CA ARG A 167 18.93 -17.74 -5.90
C ARG A 167 17.69 -16.87 -5.69
N PRO A 168 17.77 -15.79 -4.90
CA PRO A 168 16.70 -14.82 -4.78
C PRO A 168 16.26 -14.34 -6.14
N SER A 169 14.93 -14.23 -6.33
CA SER A 169 14.36 -13.77 -7.59
C SER A 169 13.25 -12.75 -7.36
N VAL A 170 13.09 -11.85 -8.32
CA VAL A 170 12.03 -10.86 -8.38
C VAL A 170 11.01 -11.27 -9.44
N GLY A 171 9.74 -11.25 -9.07
CA GLY A 171 8.63 -11.43 -10.01
C GLY A 171 8.29 -10.12 -10.70
N VAL A 172 7.98 -10.19 -11.99
CA VAL A 172 7.43 -9.07 -12.76
C VAL A 172 6.24 -9.60 -13.55
N ASP A 173 5.06 -9.17 -13.14
CA ASP A 173 3.80 -9.61 -13.69
C ASP A 173 3.19 -8.45 -14.49
N ILE A 174 2.95 -8.71 -15.78
CA ILE A 174 2.50 -7.71 -16.76
C ILE A 174 1.05 -7.99 -17.10
N TYR A 175 0.20 -6.99 -16.91
CA TYR A 175 -1.23 -7.06 -17.20
C TYR A 175 -1.54 -6.24 -18.44
N LYS A 176 -2.31 -6.81 -19.34
CA LYS A 176 -2.73 -6.14 -20.56
C LYS A 176 -3.95 -5.25 -20.38
N GLU A 177 -4.09 -4.26 -21.22
CA GLU A 177 -5.35 -3.56 -21.40
C GLU A 177 -6.43 -4.48 -21.96
N ARG A 178 -7.70 -4.21 -21.64
CA ARG A 178 -8.82 -5.06 -22.09
C ARG A 178 -8.91 -5.19 -23.61
N ALA A 179 -8.58 -4.13 -24.34
CA ALA A 179 -8.64 -4.08 -25.79
C ALA A 179 -7.36 -4.55 -26.47
N ALA A 180 -6.28 -4.80 -25.71
CA ALA A 180 -5.00 -5.21 -26.27
C ALA A 180 -5.04 -6.68 -26.70
N ASN A 181 -4.54 -6.94 -27.91
CA ASN A 181 -4.33 -8.28 -28.43
C ASN A 181 -2.96 -8.79 -28.00
N LEU A 182 -2.85 -10.09 -27.70
CA LEU A 182 -1.57 -10.73 -27.32
C LEU A 182 -0.80 -11.27 -28.53
N VAL A 183 -1.31 -11.03 -29.73
CA VAL A 183 -0.71 -11.50 -30.99
C VAL A 183 -0.08 -10.35 -31.73
#